data_8fdcccb229255826ebefc8c049c42675
#
_entry.id   8fdcccb229255826ebefc8c049c42675
#
_cell.length_a   1.000
_cell.length_b   1.000
_cell.length_c   1.000
_cell.angle_alpha   90.00
_cell.angle_beta   90.00
_cell.angle_gamma   90.00
#
_symmetry.space_group_name_H-M   'P 1'
#
loop_
_entity.id
_entity.type
_entity.pdbx_description
1 polymer ?
#
loop_
_entity_poly.entity_id
_entity_poly.type
_entity_poly.pdbx_seq_one_letter_code
_entity_poly.pdbx_strand_id
1 'polypeptide(L)'
;MAAVTPIRHDAGCEIGQDDRYLRATVGPGLADEVQECYRSLATECLVRQCNRVLVIGIATIDPFYHLAGRDALRSLALAGVPADFRLALVAKSATLIAVYDAAVVEAGRLGLEARRFMSEEDAERWLRS
;
A
#
# COMPACT_ATOMS: atom_id res chain seq x y z
N MET A 1 5.01 -9.39 -20.69
CA MET A 1 4.82 -9.43 -19.23
C MET A 1 5.80 -8.48 -18.59
N ALA A 2 5.32 -7.49 -17.87
CA ALA A 2 6.19 -6.55 -17.19
C ALA A 2 6.91 -7.23 -16.02
N ALA A 3 8.22 -7.10 -15.95
CA ALA A 3 8.99 -7.59 -14.84
C ALA A 3 8.92 -6.58 -13.69
N VAL A 4 8.71 -7.06 -12.47
CA VAL A 4 8.75 -6.24 -11.28
C VAL A 4 10.19 -6.17 -10.80
N THR A 5 10.75 -4.96 -10.73
CA THR A 5 12.10 -4.76 -10.21
C THR A 5 12.04 -4.77 -8.69
N PRO A 6 12.72 -5.72 -8.01
CA PRO A 6 12.65 -5.77 -6.54
C PRO A 6 13.37 -4.57 -5.93
N ILE A 7 12.75 -3.97 -4.92
CA ILE A 7 13.30 -2.88 -4.11
C ILE A 7 13.63 -3.41 -2.72
N ARG A 8 12.72 -4.18 -2.14
CA ARG A 8 12.89 -4.76 -0.82
C ARG A 8 12.25 -6.15 -0.78
N HIS A 9 12.96 -7.10 -0.19
CA HIS A 9 12.45 -8.46 -0.01
C HIS A 9 12.91 -8.97 1.35
N ASP A 10 12.08 -8.72 2.36
CA ASP A 10 12.31 -9.14 3.75
C ASP A 10 11.12 -9.96 4.23
N ALA A 11 11.27 -10.58 5.41
CA ALA A 11 10.14 -11.23 6.07
C ALA A 11 9.00 -10.21 6.27
N GLY A 12 7.82 -10.57 5.78
CA GLY A 12 6.63 -9.72 5.90
C GLY A 12 6.59 -8.50 4.99
N CYS A 13 7.58 -8.33 4.11
CA CYS A 13 7.63 -7.15 3.24
C CYS A 13 8.27 -7.45 1.90
N GLU A 14 7.52 -7.27 0.82
CA GLU A 14 8.04 -7.30 -0.54
C GLU A 14 7.61 -6.03 -1.24
N ILE A 15 8.57 -5.22 -1.67
CA ILE A 15 8.31 -4.01 -2.44
C ILE A 15 9.02 -4.13 -3.78
N GLY A 16 8.30 -3.86 -4.86
CA GLY A 16 8.84 -3.89 -6.20
C GLY A 16 8.32 -2.76 -7.05
N GLN A 17 9.03 -2.45 -8.12
CA GLN A 17 8.65 -1.46 -9.12
C GLN A 17 8.21 -2.16 -10.38
N ASP A 18 6.95 -1.95 -10.74
CA ASP A 18 6.39 -2.27 -12.06
C ASP A 18 6.55 -1.02 -12.96
N ASP A 19 6.34 -1.15 -14.25
CA ASP A 19 6.42 -0.02 -15.19
C ASP A 19 5.51 1.14 -14.81
N ARG A 20 4.38 0.86 -14.17
CA ARG A 20 3.31 1.83 -13.95
C ARG A 20 3.03 2.12 -12.49
N TYR A 21 3.47 1.26 -11.57
CA TYR A 21 3.15 1.42 -10.15
C TYR A 21 4.16 0.73 -9.25
N LEU A 22 4.21 1.19 -8.00
CA LEU A 22 4.88 0.48 -6.93
C LEU A 22 3.94 -0.64 -6.44
N ARG A 23 4.50 -1.81 -6.20
CA ARG A 23 3.75 -2.98 -5.73
C ARG A 23 4.34 -3.44 -4.41
N ALA A 24 3.52 -3.52 -3.38
CA ALA A 24 3.96 -3.98 -2.06
C ALA A 24 3.08 -5.11 -1.56
N THR A 25 3.71 -6.19 -1.07
CA THR A 25 3.03 -7.26 -0.33
C THR A 25 3.43 -7.12 1.12
N VAL A 26 2.45 -6.93 2.01
CA VAL A 26 2.67 -6.63 3.42
C VAL A 26 2.14 -7.77 4.29
N GLY A 27 3.02 -8.37 5.11
CA GLY A 27 2.70 -9.52 5.95
C GLY A 27 2.71 -10.83 5.16
N PRO A 28 2.50 -11.99 5.84
CA PRO A 28 2.52 -12.09 7.30
C PRO A 28 3.91 -11.81 7.85
N GLY A 29 3.98 -11.29 9.07
CA GLY A 29 5.26 -10.97 9.71
C GLY A 29 5.05 -10.43 11.12
N LEU A 30 6.15 -10.11 11.78
CA LEU A 30 6.11 -9.49 13.10
C LEU A 30 5.66 -8.03 12.97
N ALA A 31 5.16 -7.46 14.08
CA ALA A 31 4.65 -6.10 14.09
C ALA A 31 5.65 -5.08 13.53
N ASP A 32 6.90 -5.16 13.97
CA ASP A 32 7.97 -4.24 13.54
C ASP A 32 8.23 -4.37 12.04
N GLU A 33 8.19 -5.59 11.51
CA GLU A 33 8.42 -5.86 10.10
C GLU A 33 7.30 -5.25 9.23
N VAL A 34 6.07 -5.40 9.66
CA VAL A 34 4.91 -4.83 8.96
C VAL A 34 4.94 -3.30 8.99
N GLN A 35 5.25 -2.73 10.16
CA GLN A 35 5.37 -1.27 10.31
C GLN A 35 6.47 -0.70 9.41
N GLU A 36 7.62 -1.37 9.41
CA GLU A 36 8.75 -0.94 8.58
C GLU A 36 8.44 -1.06 7.10
N CYS A 37 7.66 -2.04 6.72
CA CYS A 37 7.22 -2.20 5.32
C CYS A 37 6.41 -0.99 4.85
N TYR A 38 5.45 -0.53 5.65
CA TYR A 38 4.66 0.65 5.30
C TYR A 38 5.52 1.92 5.23
N ARG A 39 6.47 2.08 6.15
CA ARG A 39 7.40 3.22 6.12
C ARG A 39 8.27 3.20 4.87
N SER A 40 8.82 2.04 4.54
CA SER A 40 9.65 1.88 3.34
C SER A 40 8.86 2.17 2.07
N LEU A 41 7.61 1.71 2.01
CA LEU A 41 6.75 1.96 0.86
C LEU A 41 6.48 3.45 0.68
N ALA A 42 6.16 4.15 1.77
CA ALA A 42 5.93 5.59 1.72
C ALA A 42 7.18 6.33 1.27
N THR A 43 8.34 5.98 1.80
CA THR A 43 9.63 6.56 1.41
C THR A 43 9.90 6.36 -0.08
N GLU A 44 9.74 5.14 -0.57
CA GLU A 44 9.96 4.82 -1.98
C GLU A 44 8.98 5.57 -2.89
N CYS A 45 7.74 5.70 -2.46
CA CYS A 45 6.72 6.45 -3.20
C CYS A 45 7.14 7.91 -3.37
N LEU A 46 7.62 8.55 -2.30
CA LEU A 46 8.05 9.95 -2.33
C LEU A 46 9.32 10.14 -3.14
N VAL A 47 10.32 9.27 -2.94
CA VAL A 47 11.59 9.35 -3.64
C VAL A 47 11.40 9.19 -5.16
N ARG A 48 10.54 8.28 -5.55
CA ARG A 48 10.27 7.98 -6.96
C ARG A 48 9.18 8.87 -7.57
N GLN A 49 8.51 9.69 -6.75
CA GLN A 49 7.35 10.49 -7.15
C GLN A 49 6.31 9.63 -7.87
N CYS A 50 6.02 8.46 -7.28
CA CYS A 50 5.12 7.50 -7.87
C CYS A 50 3.66 7.95 -7.68
N ASN A 51 2.87 7.87 -8.74
CA ASN A 51 1.46 8.26 -8.70
C ASN A 51 0.49 7.07 -8.64
N ARG A 52 1.01 5.85 -8.66
CA ARG A 52 0.19 4.63 -8.61
C ARG A 52 0.86 3.64 -7.66
N VAL A 53 0.12 3.21 -6.64
CA VAL A 53 0.63 2.27 -5.63
C VAL A 53 -0.37 1.14 -5.42
N LEU A 54 0.11 -0.09 -5.44
CA LEU A 54 -0.67 -1.28 -5.15
C LEU A 54 -0.15 -1.91 -3.86
N VAL A 55 -1.00 -2.03 -2.85
CA VAL A 55 -0.68 -2.70 -1.59
C VAL A 55 -1.51 -3.96 -1.46
N ILE A 56 -0.86 -5.08 -1.22
CA ILE A 56 -1.51 -6.37 -1.00
C ILE A 56 -1.26 -6.77 0.44
N GLY A 57 -2.32 -6.74 1.26
CA GLY A 57 -2.25 -7.16 2.65
C GLY A 57 -2.57 -8.63 2.80
N ILE A 58 -1.63 -9.38 3.36
CA ILE A 58 -1.77 -10.81 3.63
C ILE A 58 -2.43 -11.01 5.00
N ALA A 59 -3.03 -12.18 5.23
CA ALA A 59 -3.69 -12.51 6.48
C ALA A 59 -2.80 -12.24 7.69
N THR A 60 -3.36 -11.62 8.71
CA THR A 60 -2.69 -11.32 9.97
C THR A 60 -3.55 -11.78 11.15
N ILE A 61 -2.89 -12.14 12.24
CA ILE A 61 -3.56 -12.50 13.49
C ILE A 61 -4.05 -11.23 14.17
N ASP A 62 -3.26 -10.15 14.10
CA ASP A 62 -3.54 -8.89 14.76
C ASP A 62 -3.60 -7.75 13.73
N PRO A 63 -4.80 -7.21 13.46
CA PRO A 63 -4.93 -6.12 12.50
C PRO A 63 -4.23 -4.83 12.94
N PHE A 64 -3.92 -4.67 14.23
CA PHE A 64 -3.18 -3.51 14.71
C PHE A 64 -1.79 -3.37 14.09
N TYR A 65 -1.21 -4.47 13.61
CA TYR A 65 0.08 -4.41 12.92
C TYR A 65 0.02 -3.53 11.67
N HIS A 66 -1.16 -3.33 11.12
CA HIS A 66 -1.37 -2.53 9.92
C HIS A 66 -1.72 -1.07 10.21
N LEU A 67 -1.84 -0.66 11.47
CA LEU A 67 -2.15 0.73 11.82
C LEU A 67 -1.06 1.71 11.38
N ALA A 68 0.16 1.25 11.25
CA ALA A 68 1.26 2.06 10.72
C ALA A 68 0.98 2.58 9.32
N GLY A 69 0.06 1.96 8.60
CA GLY A 69 -0.41 2.46 7.31
C GLY A 69 -1.01 3.86 7.39
N ARG A 70 -1.63 4.22 8.53
CA ARG A 70 -2.16 5.56 8.73
C ARG A 70 -1.07 6.61 8.77
N ASP A 71 0.03 6.31 9.46
CA ASP A 71 1.18 7.21 9.52
C ASP A 71 1.83 7.38 8.15
N ALA A 72 1.89 6.29 7.38
CA ALA A 72 2.37 6.35 6.00
C ALA A 72 1.49 7.25 5.13
N LEU A 73 0.17 7.15 5.26
CA LEU A 73 -0.77 8.01 4.53
C LEU A 73 -0.56 9.48 4.87
N ARG A 74 -0.41 9.78 6.16
CA ARG A 74 -0.16 11.15 6.62
C ARG A 74 1.17 11.69 6.07
N SER A 75 2.20 10.88 6.07
CA SER A 75 3.50 11.25 5.51
C SER A 75 3.40 11.59 4.03
N LEU A 76 2.66 10.78 3.27
CA LEU A 76 2.44 11.03 1.85
C LEU A 76 1.66 12.34 1.62
N ALA A 77 0.62 12.58 2.41
CA ALA A 77 -0.18 13.78 2.29
C ALA A 77 0.61 15.04 2.62
N LEU A 78 1.42 14.99 3.69
CA LEU A 78 2.23 16.14 4.13
C LEU A 78 3.35 16.47 3.15
N ALA A 79 3.98 15.44 2.58
CA ALA A 79 5.07 15.64 1.63
C ALA A 79 4.58 16.09 0.25
N GLY A 80 3.32 15.87 -0.06
CA GLY A 80 2.74 16.21 -1.36
C GLY A 80 3.02 15.16 -2.42
N VAL A 81 2.00 14.38 -2.76
CA VAL A 81 2.08 13.41 -3.87
C VAL A 81 1.54 14.06 -5.15
N PRO A 82 1.80 13.48 -6.34
CA PRO A 82 1.20 13.99 -7.58
C PRO A 82 -0.33 14.06 -7.48
N ALA A 83 -0.94 15.01 -8.18
CA ALA A 83 -2.38 15.27 -8.11
C ALA A 83 -3.22 14.09 -8.56
N ASP A 84 -2.69 13.25 -9.43
CA ASP A 84 -3.36 12.05 -9.94
C ASP A 84 -3.00 10.77 -9.17
N PHE A 85 -2.47 10.91 -7.96
CA PHE A 85 -2.09 9.78 -7.11
C PHE A 85 -3.28 8.85 -6.83
N ARG A 86 -3.03 7.54 -6.97
CA ARG A 86 -4.00 6.49 -6.64
C ARG A 86 -3.35 5.39 -5.82
N LEU A 87 -4.04 4.99 -4.77
CA LEU A 87 -3.61 3.91 -3.89
C LEU A 87 -4.67 2.80 -3.91
N ALA A 88 -4.29 1.62 -4.40
CA ALA A 88 -5.14 0.44 -4.38
C ALA A 88 -4.73 -0.46 -3.22
N LEU A 89 -5.70 -0.86 -2.41
CA LEU A 89 -5.49 -1.72 -1.24
C LEU A 89 -6.23 -3.04 -1.45
N VAL A 90 -5.49 -4.14 -1.51
CA VAL A 90 -6.06 -5.48 -1.68
C VAL A 90 -6.00 -6.21 -0.34
N ALA A 91 -7.16 -6.54 0.21
CA ALA A 91 -7.27 -7.27 1.47
C ALA A 91 -7.42 -8.76 1.19
N LYS A 92 -6.44 -9.56 1.62
CA LYS A 92 -6.46 -11.03 1.44
C LYS A 92 -7.14 -11.75 2.60
N SER A 93 -7.59 -11.04 3.62
CA SER A 93 -8.30 -11.64 4.76
C SER A 93 -9.44 -10.72 5.22
N ALA A 94 -10.42 -11.32 5.90
CA ALA A 94 -11.57 -10.59 6.42
C ALA A 94 -11.16 -9.51 7.43
N THR A 95 -10.16 -9.79 8.26
CA THR A 95 -9.65 -8.80 9.23
C THR A 95 -9.09 -7.56 8.55
N LEU A 96 -8.42 -7.72 7.43
CA LEU A 96 -7.84 -6.59 6.70
C LEU A 96 -8.87 -5.79 5.89
N ILE A 97 -10.02 -6.35 5.60
CA ILE A 97 -11.09 -5.60 4.93
C ILE A 97 -11.46 -4.37 5.75
N ALA A 98 -11.74 -4.56 7.04
CA ALA A 98 -12.10 -3.46 7.93
C ALA A 98 -10.96 -2.44 8.09
N VAL A 99 -9.72 -2.93 8.22
CA VAL A 99 -8.53 -2.07 8.35
C VAL A 99 -8.36 -1.20 7.10
N TYR A 100 -8.46 -1.81 5.93
CA TYR A 100 -8.26 -1.08 4.67
C TYR A 100 -9.44 -0.19 4.31
N ASP A 101 -10.66 -0.55 4.71
CA ASP A 101 -11.81 0.36 4.57
C ASP A 101 -11.60 1.63 5.40
N ALA A 102 -11.07 1.48 6.62
CA ALA A 102 -10.72 2.64 7.46
C ALA A 102 -9.60 3.46 6.83
N ALA A 103 -8.62 2.81 6.21
CA ALA A 103 -7.53 3.49 5.51
C ALA A 103 -8.05 4.31 4.32
N VAL A 104 -9.02 3.79 3.58
CA VAL A 104 -9.66 4.53 2.46
C VAL A 104 -10.33 5.80 2.96
N VAL A 105 -11.06 5.72 4.09
CA VAL A 105 -11.70 6.90 4.70
C VAL A 105 -10.65 7.92 5.11
N GLU A 106 -9.59 7.48 5.78
CA GLU A 106 -8.50 8.37 6.22
C GLU A 106 -7.80 9.02 5.02
N ALA A 107 -7.53 8.26 3.96
CA ALA A 107 -6.93 8.79 2.74
C ALA A 107 -7.79 9.90 2.15
N GLY A 108 -9.10 9.71 2.12
CA GLY A 108 -10.04 10.73 1.64
C GLY A 108 -9.97 12.02 2.44
N ARG A 109 -9.85 11.91 3.77
CA ARG A 109 -9.69 13.09 4.64
C ARG A 109 -8.40 13.84 4.36
N LEU A 110 -7.37 13.12 3.92
CA LEU A 110 -6.07 13.69 3.61
C LEU A 110 -5.95 14.16 2.16
N GLY A 111 -7.02 14.03 1.38
CA GLY A 111 -7.01 14.41 -0.04
C GLY A 111 -6.36 13.41 -0.96
N LEU A 112 -6.19 12.16 -0.51
CA LEU A 112 -5.61 11.09 -1.31
C LEU A 112 -6.72 10.20 -1.87
N GLU A 113 -6.59 9.75 -3.11
CA GLU A 113 -7.53 8.80 -3.70
C GLU A 113 -7.07 7.38 -3.43
N ALA A 114 -7.89 6.63 -2.70
CA ALA A 114 -7.62 5.24 -2.37
C ALA A 114 -8.88 4.41 -2.52
N ARG A 115 -8.71 3.15 -2.90
CA ARG A 115 -9.80 2.16 -2.99
C ARG A 115 -9.36 0.82 -2.47
N ARG A 116 -10.27 0.09 -1.85
CA ARG A 116 -10.05 -1.29 -1.44
C ARG A 116 -10.64 -2.25 -2.48
N PHE A 117 -9.90 -3.33 -2.73
CA PHE A 117 -10.29 -4.38 -3.66
C PHE A 117 -10.17 -5.75 -3.00
N MET A 118 -10.88 -6.73 -3.54
CA MET A 118 -10.80 -8.12 -3.11
C MET A 118 -9.82 -8.92 -3.99
N SER A 119 -9.53 -8.43 -5.19
CA SER A 119 -8.59 -9.11 -6.09
C SER A 119 -7.53 -8.15 -6.62
N GLU A 120 -6.34 -8.68 -6.87
CA GLU A 120 -5.24 -7.91 -7.47
C GLU A 120 -5.60 -7.47 -8.88
N GLU A 121 -6.31 -8.31 -9.61
CA GLU A 121 -6.70 -8.02 -10.99
C GLU A 121 -7.58 -6.76 -11.07
N ASP A 122 -8.58 -6.65 -10.21
CA ASP A 122 -9.46 -5.47 -10.19
C ASP A 122 -8.69 -4.23 -9.76
N ALA A 123 -7.79 -4.36 -8.80
CA ALA A 123 -6.96 -3.27 -8.32
C ALA A 123 -6.04 -2.74 -9.43
N GLU A 124 -5.38 -3.64 -10.14
CA GLU A 124 -4.49 -3.28 -11.24
C GLU A 124 -5.25 -2.60 -12.38
N ARG A 125 -6.44 -3.10 -12.68
CA ARG A 125 -7.30 -2.49 -13.70
C ARG A 125 -7.63 -1.04 -13.36
N TRP A 126 -7.98 -0.78 -12.11
CA TRP A 126 -8.27 0.58 -11.65
C TRP A 126 -7.03 1.48 -11.71
N LEU A 127 -5.87 0.97 -11.32
CA LEU A 127 -4.62 1.73 -11.36
C LEU A 127 -4.22 2.12 -12.79
N ARG A 128 -4.57 1.30 -13.76
CA ARG A 128 -4.25 1.54 -15.17
C ARG A 128 -5.28 2.40 -15.90
N SER A 129 -6.42 2.64 -15.29
CA SER A 129 -7.50 3.39 -15.93
C SER A 129 -7.25 4.91 -15.98
#